data_69ef7637b9b2213366cfbc255b304c40
#
_entry.id   69ef7637b9b2213366cfbc255b304c40
#
_cell.length_a   1.000
_cell.length_b   1.000
_cell.length_c   1.000
_cell.angle_alpha   90.00
_cell.angle_beta   90.00
_cell.angle_gamma   90.00
#
_symmetry.space_group_name_H-M   'P 1'
#
loop_
_entity.id
_entity.type
_entity.pdbx_description
1 polymer ?
#
loop_
_entity_poly.entity_id
_entity_poly.type
_entity_poly.pdbx_seq_one_letter_code
_entity_poly.pdbx_strand_id
1 'polypeptide(L)'
;MLTTLKNAFKIKEIRQKILFTLGMLVVIRIGSLLPVPGVDTKFFSQWFAQQTGGAFSFFDAITGGSFLNMSILALNINPYITSSIIMQLLTIAIPKLEEMQRDGEDGRKKMVAITRYVTIALALIQSTAMAIGFGRQGYLIEFNALNVITAITALTAGSAFLMWVGERITEKGIGNGISIVLVINIISRLPQDLSNLFEQFVFGKAPATAILAVVIIFAIIIAMVVLVIILNDGVRKIPVQYAKKMQGRKMVGGQTSNIPLKVNTSGVIPIIFAQSIMQFPIIICSFIGYNGTGVWAEILKGLNSGYWCKPSQPIYSLGLLLYIVLIVFFAYFYTSITFNPLMIADNMKKQGGFIPGIRPGKPTSDYLNKILNYIVFIGAIGLIIVSVIPYFFNGVFGASVSFGGTSLIIIVSVVLETMKQVESQMLVRNYKGFLED
;
A
#
# COMPACT_ATOMS: atom_id res chain seq x y z
N MET A 1 12.96 19.38 3.52
CA MET A 1 12.81 18.44 2.40
C MET A 1 13.52 18.89 1.11
N LEU A 2 13.26 20.07 0.54
CA LEU A 2 13.94 20.53 -0.69
C LEU A 2 15.45 20.70 -0.51
N THR A 3 15.89 21.23 0.62
CA THR A 3 17.32 21.34 0.98
C THR A 3 17.98 19.96 1.13
N THR A 4 17.29 19.00 1.73
CA THR A 4 17.77 17.61 1.87
C THR A 4 17.95 16.95 0.51
N LEU A 5 16.99 17.08 -0.40
CA LEU A 5 17.09 16.59 -1.77
C LEU A 5 18.26 17.24 -2.53
N LYS A 6 18.39 18.57 -2.46
CA LYS A 6 19.50 19.28 -3.10
C LYS A 6 20.87 18.80 -2.61
N ASN A 7 20.99 18.54 -1.31
CA ASN A 7 22.21 18.01 -0.71
C ASN A 7 22.45 16.54 -1.09
N ALA A 8 21.39 15.71 -1.16
CA ALA A 8 21.47 14.34 -1.61
C ALA A 8 22.03 14.22 -3.04
N PHE A 9 21.62 15.11 -3.95
CA PHE A 9 22.14 15.12 -5.32
C PHE A 9 23.62 15.50 -5.43
N LYS A 10 24.20 16.18 -4.44
CA LYS A 10 25.64 16.49 -4.40
C LYS A 10 26.49 15.25 -4.10
N ILE A 11 25.92 14.25 -3.42
CA ILE A 11 26.60 13.02 -3.02
C ILE A 11 26.51 12.00 -4.17
N LYS A 12 27.65 11.64 -4.77
CA LYS A 12 27.71 10.77 -5.96
C LYS A 12 26.95 9.46 -5.80
N GLU A 13 27.11 8.77 -4.68
CA GLU A 13 26.45 7.47 -4.44
C GLU A 13 24.91 7.59 -4.34
N ILE A 14 24.42 8.58 -3.60
CA ILE A 14 22.99 8.82 -3.43
C ILE A 14 22.39 9.26 -4.76
N ARG A 15 23.08 10.11 -5.51
CA ARG A 15 22.68 10.52 -6.87
C ARG A 15 22.58 9.33 -7.82
N GLN A 16 23.54 8.39 -7.80
CA GLN A 16 23.48 7.18 -8.63
C GLN A 16 22.26 6.31 -8.27
N LYS A 17 21.95 6.14 -6.98
CA LYS A 17 20.79 5.41 -6.52
C LYS A 17 19.48 6.07 -6.94
N ILE A 18 19.40 7.41 -6.85
CA ILE A 18 18.22 8.17 -7.30
C ILE A 18 18.03 7.98 -8.81
N LEU A 19 19.10 8.19 -9.60
CA LEU A 19 19.05 8.05 -11.06
C LEU A 19 18.68 6.62 -11.48
N PHE A 20 19.21 5.60 -10.79
CA PHE A 20 18.83 4.21 -11.03
C PHE A 20 17.34 3.98 -10.77
N THR A 21 16.81 4.48 -9.64
CA THR A 21 15.38 4.40 -9.32
C THR A 21 14.53 5.07 -10.39
N LEU A 22 14.88 6.31 -10.78
CA LEU A 22 14.15 7.03 -11.84
C LEU A 22 14.20 6.28 -13.18
N GLY A 23 15.35 5.73 -13.56
CA GLY A 23 15.49 4.91 -14.77
C GLY A 23 14.56 3.70 -14.76
N MET A 24 14.48 2.98 -13.63
CA MET A 24 13.57 1.84 -13.48
C MET A 24 12.10 2.26 -13.53
N LEU A 25 11.73 3.44 -13.01
CA LEU A 25 10.37 3.97 -13.11
C LEU A 25 9.99 4.27 -14.57
N VAL A 26 10.90 4.79 -15.38
CA VAL A 26 10.67 5.00 -16.82
C VAL A 26 10.42 3.66 -17.52
N VAL A 27 11.21 2.63 -17.22
CA VAL A 27 11.02 1.28 -17.78
C VAL A 27 9.64 0.73 -17.44
N ILE A 28 9.19 0.88 -16.19
CA ILE A 28 7.84 0.47 -15.77
C ILE A 28 6.77 1.21 -16.59
N ARG A 29 6.92 2.50 -16.78
CA ARG A 29 5.94 3.30 -17.55
C ARG A 29 5.89 2.91 -19.03
N ILE A 30 7.01 2.62 -19.66
CA ILE A 30 7.04 2.09 -21.02
C ILE A 30 6.32 0.73 -21.07
N GLY A 31 6.62 -0.18 -20.14
CA GLY A 31 5.95 -1.48 -20.07
C GLY A 31 4.44 -1.40 -19.85
N SER A 32 3.95 -0.38 -19.13
CA SER A 32 2.51 -0.17 -18.90
C SER A 32 1.74 0.31 -20.13
N LEU A 33 2.43 0.74 -21.18
CA LEU A 33 1.83 1.13 -22.46
C LEU A 33 1.81 0.01 -23.50
N LEU A 34 2.57 -1.08 -23.25
CA LEU A 34 2.66 -2.21 -24.18
C LEU A 34 1.44 -3.14 -24.00
N PRO A 35 0.53 -3.23 -24.97
CA PRO A 35 -0.65 -4.09 -24.84
C PRO A 35 -0.27 -5.57 -24.92
N VAL A 36 -1.08 -6.42 -24.31
CA VAL A 36 -0.97 -7.88 -24.43
C VAL A 36 -1.29 -8.26 -25.87
N PRO A 37 -0.45 -9.06 -26.54
CA PRO A 37 -0.72 -9.54 -27.89
C PRO A 37 -2.05 -10.30 -27.98
N GLY A 38 -2.84 -10.02 -29.00
CA GLY A 38 -4.11 -10.69 -29.26
C GLY A 38 -5.33 -10.12 -28.50
N VAL A 39 -5.18 -8.99 -27.78
CA VAL A 39 -6.29 -8.31 -27.11
C VAL A 39 -6.74 -7.06 -27.88
N ASP A 40 -8.05 -6.88 -28.05
CA ASP A 40 -8.63 -5.63 -28.56
C ASP A 40 -8.74 -4.61 -27.43
N THR A 41 -7.76 -3.72 -27.36
CA THR A 41 -7.67 -2.69 -26.34
C THR A 41 -8.79 -1.65 -26.44
N LYS A 42 -9.30 -1.36 -27.64
CA LYS A 42 -10.38 -0.39 -27.86
C LYS A 42 -11.71 -0.92 -27.33
N PHE A 43 -12.02 -2.15 -27.64
CA PHE A 43 -13.23 -2.81 -27.15
C PHE A 43 -13.19 -2.95 -25.61
N PHE A 44 -12.04 -3.33 -25.06
CA PHE A 44 -11.85 -3.43 -23.61
C PHE A 44 -12.02 -2.08 -22.91
N SER A 45 -11.46 -1.00 -23.44
CA SER A 45 -11.57 0.33 -22.84
C SER A 45 -13.02 0.87 -22.87
N GLN A 46 -13.77 0.58 -23.92
CA GLN A 46 -15.21 0.94 -24.01
C GLN A 46 -16.05 0.19 -22.97
N TRP A 47 -15.83 -1.11 -22.82
CA TRP A 47 -16.51 -1.89 -21.79
C TRP A 47 -16.15 -1.38 -20.39
N PHE A 48 -14.87 -1.10 -20.14
CA PHE A 48 -14.42 -0.58 -18.87
C PHE A 48 -15.08 0.76 -18.53
N ALA A 49 -15.24 1.64 -19.53
CA ALA A 49 -15.91 2.92 -19.35
C ALA A 49 -17.39 2.76 -18.93
N GLN A 50 -18.06 1.68 -19.34
CA GLN A 50 -19.42 1.37 -18.92
C GLN A 50 -19.49 0.82 -17.48
N GLN A 51 -18.39 0.24 -16.99
CA GLN A 51 -18.26 -0.30 -15.62
C GLN A 51 -17.69 0.72 -14.62
N THR A 52 -17.53 1.98 -15.01
CA THR A 52 -16.97 3.05 -14.17
C THR A 52 -17.79 3.27 -12.91
N GLY A 53 -17.14 3.10 -11.75
CA GLY A 53 -17.74 3.30 -10.42
C GLY A 53 -17.65 2.09 -9.51
N GLY A 54 -16.96 1.00 -9.91
CA GLY A 54 -16.88 -0.24 -9.16
C GLY A 54 -15.46 -0.67 -8.76
N ALA A 55 -15.35 -1.94 -8.40
CA ALA A 55 -14.11 -2.60 -8.01
C ALA A 55 -12.97 -2.45 -9.03
N PHE A 56 -13.32 -2.41 -10.32
CA PHE A 56 -12.34 -2.27 -11.40
C PHE A 56 -11.70 -0.87 -11.47
N SER A 57 -12.41 0.20 -11.08
CA SER A 57 -11.81 1.53 -11.07
C SER A 57 -10.70 1.67 -10.02
N PHE A 58 -10.89 1.03 -8.85
CA PHE A 58 -9.83 0.96 -7.84
C PHE A 58 -8.63 0.13 -8.33
N PHE A 59 -8.89 -1.00 -8.98
CA PHE A 59 -7.84 -1.84 -9.54
C PHE A 59 -7.02 -1.07 -10.60
N ASP A 60 -7.70 -0.34 -11.49
CA ASP A 60 -7.05 0.50 -12.49
C ASP A 60 -6.27 1.68 -11.87
N ALA A 61 -6.77 2.27 -10.79
CA ALA A 61 -6.07 3.32 -10.05
C ALA A 61 -4.72 2.83 -9.49
N ILE A 62 -4.67 1.62 -8.90
CA ILE A 62 -3.43 1.04 -8.38
C ILE A 62 -2.50 0.61 -9.53
N THR A 63 -3.05 0.14 -10.66
CA THR A 63 -2.25 -0.30 -11.79
C THR A 63 -1.79 0.87 -12.68
N GLY A 64 -2.27 2.09 -12.41
CA GLY A 64 -1.86 3.30 -13.13
C GLY A 64 -2.29 3.34 -14.58
N GLY A 65 -3.47 2.79 -14.91
CA GLY A 65 -4.00 2.70 -16.26
C GLY A 65 -3.49 1.49 -17.06
N SER A 66 -2.60 0.67 -16.48
CA SER A 66 -2.10 -0.54 -17.15
C SER A 66 -3.19 -1.58 -17.37
N PHE A 67 -4.17 -1.64 -16.45
CA PHE A 67 -5.32 -2.52 -16.59
C PHE A 67 -6.27 -2.05 -17.70
N LEU A 68 -6.59 -0.77 -17.74
CA LEU A 68 -7.44 -0.17 -18.79
C LEU A 68 -6.88 -0.41 -20.19
N ASN A 69 -5.57 -0.33 -20.34
CA ASN A 69 -4.87 -0.57 -21.60
C ASN A 69 -4.61 -2.05 -21.87
N MET A 70 -5.05 -2.98 -20.99
CA MET A 70 -4.71 -4.39 -21.07
C MET A 70 -3.24 -4.62 -21.41
N SER A 71 -2.37 -3.90 -20.70
CA SER A 71 -0.93 -3.99 -20.92
C SER A 71 -0.35 -5.30 -20.37
N ILE A 72 0.85 -5.64 -20.78
CA ILE A 72 1.62 -6.75 -20.22
C ILE A 72 1.77 -6.63 -18.69
N LEU A 73 1.77 -5.39 -18.18
CA LEU A 73 1.83 -5.08 -16.76
C LEU A 73 0.44 -4.93 -16.10
N ALA A 74 -0.65 -5.40 -16.71
CA ALA A 74 -2.01 -5.22 -16.20
C ALA A 74 -2.24 -5.85 -14.82
N LEU A 75 -1.61 -6.99 -14.50
CA LEU A 75 -1.66 -7.58 -13.15
C LEU A 75 -0.89 -6.76 -12.11
N ASN A 76 0.01 -5.89 -12.57
CA ASN A 76 0.86 -5.07 -11.72
C ASN A 76 1.63 -5.92 -10.68
N ILE A 77 1.90 -5.34 -9.52
CA ILE A 77 2.58 -5.97 -8.38
C ILE A 77 1.60 -6.67 -7.42
N ASN A 78 0.29 -6.71 -7.76
CA ASN A 78 -0.75 -7.28 -6.90
C ASN A 78 -0.49 -8.74 -6.50
N PRO A 79 -0.05 -9.65 -7.41
CA PRO A 79 0.27 -11.03 -7.02
C PRO A 79 1.37 -11.08 -5.95
N TYR A 80 2.36 -10.17 -6.02
CA TYR A 80 3.42 -10.10 -5.02
C TYR A 80 2.92 -9.58 -3.67
N ILE A 81 2.09 -8.54 -3.67
CA ILE A 81 1.49 -8.01 -2.43
C ILE A 81 0.67 -9.11 -1.75
N THR A 82 -0.21 -9.77 -2.49
CA THR A 82 -1.03 -10.88 -1.98
C THR A 82 -0.17 -12.01 -1.45
N SER A 83 0.89 -12.39 -2.17
CA SER A 83 1.86 -13.41 -1.76
C SER A 83 2.57 -13.03 -0.47
N SER A 84 3.06 -11.80 -0.37
CA SER A 84 3.73 -11.29 0.84
C SER A 84 2.82 -11.33 2.05
N ILE A 85 1.55 -10.97 1.86
CA ILE A 85 0.50 -11.03 2.86
C ILE A 85 0.26 -12.47 3.31
N ILE A 86 0.04 -13.39 2.36
CA ILE A 86 -0.17 -14.81 2.65
C ILE A 86 1.03 -15.37 3.42
N MET A 87 2.25 -15.05 3.00
CA MET A 87 3.46 -15.51 3.69
C MET A 87 3.57 -14.98 5.12
N GLN A 88 3.20 -13.71 5.36
CA GLN A 88 3.15 -13.15 6.72
C GLN A 88 2.13 -13.87 7.60
N LEU A 89 0.95 -14.19 7.06
CA LEU A 89 -0.07 -14.95 7.79
C LEU A 89 0.38 -16.38 8.07
N LEU A 90 0.98 -17.06 7.08
CA LEU A 90 1.49 -18.41 7.22
C LEU A 90 2.66 -18.50 8.23
N THR A 91 3.46 -17.44 8.37
CA THR A 91 4.54 -17.38 9.37
C THR A 91 4.01 -17.49 10.79
N ILE A 92 2.78 -17.04 11.06
CA ILE A 92 2.13 -17.18 12.37
C ILE A 92 1.55 -18.60 12.55
N ALA A 93 0.99 -19.16 11.47
CA ALA A 93 0.30 -20.44 11.51
C ALA A 93 1.27 -21.64 11.49
N ILE A 94 2.45 -21.48 10.87
CA ILE A 94 3.40 -22.57 10.65
C ILE A 94 4.70 -22.29 11.43
N PRO A 95 4.98 -23.06 12.52
CA PRO A 95 6.17 -22.85 13.37
C PRO A 95 7.50 -22.88 12.60
N LYS A 96 7.61 -23.72 11.57
CA LYS A 96 8.80 -23.80 10.73
C LYS A 96 9.12 -22.51 9.97
N LEU A 97 8.09 -21.76 9.55
CA LEU A 97 8.28 -20.46 8.89
C LEU A 97 8.63 -19.37 9.92
N GLU A 98 8.09 -19.47 11.13
CA GLU A 98 8.46 -18.59 12.25
C GLU A 98 9.94 -18.77 12.63
N GLU A 99 10.43 -20.02 12.73
CA GLU A 99 11.84 -20.33 12.95
C GLU A 99 12.72 -19.73 11.85
N MET A 100 12.34 -19.92 10.57
CA MET A 100 13.08 -19.34 9.44
C MET A 100 13.13 -17.79 9.51
N GLN A 101 12.07 -17.13 10.00
CA GLN A 101 12.08 -15.68 10.19
C GLN A 101 13.04 -15.24 11.31
N ARG A 102 13.25 -16.09 12.32
CA ARG A 102 14.18 -15.85 13.45
C ARG A 102 15.62 -16.16 13.11
N ASP A 103 15.90 -17.00 12.08
CA ASP A 103 17.25 -17.43 11.66
C ASP A 103 18.12 -16.32 11.03
N GLY A 104 17.72 -15.06 11.16
CA GLY A 104 18.49 -13.91 10.68
C GLY A 104 18.50 -13.76 9.15
N GLU A 105 19.69 -13.50 8.58
CA GLU A 105 19.79 -13.12 7.17
C GLU A 105 19.54 -14.29 6.20
N ASP A 106 19.97 -15.49 6.55
CA ASP A 106 19.79 -16.68 5.70
C ASP A 106 18.33 -17.15 5.69
N GLY A 107 17.65 -17.12 6.84
CA GLY A 107 16.23 -17.39 6.93
C GLY A 107 15.41 -16.37 6.12
N ARG A 108 15.77 -15.09 6.20
CA ARG A 108 15.12 -14.02 5.44
C ARG A 108 15.27 -14.22 3.93
N LYS A 109 16.45 -14.62 3.43
CA LYS A 109 16.68 -14.95 2.02
C LYS A 109 15.78 -16.09 1.54
N LYS A 110 15.63 -17.16 2.36
CA LYS A 110 14.73 -18.28 2.07
C LYS A 110 13.26 -17.84 2.02
N MET A 111 12.82 -17.01 2.97
CA MET A 111 11.46 -16.46 2.98
C MET A 111 11.16 -15.65 1.73
N VAL A 112 12.09 -14.79 1.28
CA VAL A 112 11.96 -14.03 0.04
C VAL A 112 11.85 -14.96 -1.17
N ALA A 113 12.66 -16.03 -1.24
CA ALA A 113 12.59 -17.00 -2.32
C ALA A 113 11.22 -17.71 -2.37
N ILE A 114 10.68 -18.15 -1.23
CA ILE A 114 9.35 -18.76 -1.16
C ILE A 114 8.28 -17.75 -1.61
N THR A 115 8.36 -16.51 -1.16
CA THR A 115 7.43 -15.45 -1.57
C THR A 115 7.44 -15.25 -3.09
N ARG A 116 8.60 -15.32 -3.75
CA ARG A 116 8.72 -15.24 -5.22
C ARG A 116 7.98 -16.40 -5.91
N TYR A 117 8.16 -17.63 -5.43
CA TYR A 117 7.47 -18.81 -6.02
C TYR A 117 5.95 -18.69 -5.86
N VAL A 118 5.47 -18.30 -4.66
CA VAL A 118 4.05 -18.07 -4.42
C VAL A 118 3.51 -16.94 -5.30
N THR A 119 4.29 -15.88 -5.50
CA THR A 119 3.93 -14.76 -6.40
C THR A 119 3.72 -15.23 -7.82
N ILE A 120 4.64 -16.04 -8.37
CA ILE A 120 4.52 -16.56 -9.75
C ILE A 120 3.31 -17.50 -9.86
N ALA A 121 3.07 -18.37 -8.88
CA ALA A 121 1.91 -19.24 -8.86
C ALA A 121 0.59 -18.43 -8.83
N LEU A 122 0.50 -17.41 -7.97
CA LEU A 122 -0.66 -16.53 -7.92
C LEU A 122 -0.83 -15.70 -9.20
N ALA A 123 0.26 -15.21 -9.78
CA ALA A 123 0.22 -14.49 -11.05
C ALA A 123 -0.31 -15.39 -12.18
N LEU A 124 0.10 -16.66 -12.21
CA LEU A 124 -0.38 -17.63 -13.18
C LEU A 124 -1.87 -17.95 -13.02
N ILE A 125 -2.35 -18.10 -11.79
CA ILE A 125 -3.77 -18.31 -11.50
C ILE A 125 -4.58 -17.08 -11.93
N GLN A 126 -4.15 -15.87 -11.54
CA GLN A 126 -4.84 -14.62 -11.86
C GLN A 126 -4.84 -14.32 -13.36
N SER A 127 -3.70 -14.52 -14.05
CA SER A 127 -3.60 -14.34 -15.50
C SER A 127 -4.49 -15.34 -16.26
N THR A 128 -4.57 -16.59 -15.80
CA THR A 128 -5.45 -17.61 -16.39
C THR A 128 -6.91 -17.22 -16.23
N ALA A 129 -7.32 -16.83 -15.03
CA ALA A 129 -8.69 -16.35 -14.76
C ALA A 129 -9.03 -15.14 -15.64
N MET A 130 -8.10 -14.21 -15.78
CA MET A 130 -8.28 -12.99 -16.57
C MET A 130 -8.35 -13.29 -18.08
N ALA A 131 -7.44 -14.10 -18.60
CA ALA A 131 -7.41 -14.45 -20.03
C ALA A 131 -8.65 -15.26 -20.46
N ILE A 132 -9.10 -16.21 -19.63
CA ILE A 132 -10.30 -17.02 -19.92
C ILE A 132 -11.56 -16.16 -19.71
N GLY A 133 -11.65 -15.39 -18.61
CA GLY A 133 -12.82 -14.56 -18.29
C GLY A 133 -13.08 -13.51 -19.36
N PHE A 134 -12.07 -12.76 -19.74
CA PHE A 134 -12.19 -11.76 -20.79
C PHE A 134 -12.25 -12.36 -22.19
N GLY A 135 -11.56 -13.47 -22.43
CA GLY A 135 -11.61 -14.16 -23.71
C GLY A 135 -13.02 -14.62 -24.08
N ARG A 136 -13.78 -15.17 -23.10
CA ARG A 136 -15.19 -15.57 -23.30
C ARG A 136 -16.13 -14.40 -23.56
N GLN A 137 -15.76 -13.19 -23.14
CA GLN A 137 -16.54 -11.96 -23.33
C GLN A 137 -16.22 -11.26 -24.67
N GLY A 138 -15.31 -11.84 -25.50
CA GLY A 138 -14.97 -11.32 -26.82
C GLY A 138 -13.89 -10.24 -26.82
N TYR A 139 -13.09 -10.09 -25.75
CA TYR A 139 -12.00 -9.11 -25.70
C TYR A 139 -10.71 -9.60 -26.35
N LEU A 140 -10.60 -10.92 -26.62
CA LEU A 140 -9.56 -11.47 -27.48
C LEU A 140 -10.04 -11.41 -28.94
N ILE A 141 -9.15 -10.96 -29.83
CA ILE A 141 -9.44 -10.86 -31.29
C ILE A 141 -9.90 -12.22 -31.82
N GLU A 142 -9.23 -13.28 -31.38
CA GLU A 142 -9.64 -14.66 -31.62
C GLU A 142 -9.48 -15.47 -30.33
N PHE A 143 -10.55 -16.15 -29.92
CA PHE A 143 -10.53 -17.03 -28.75
C PHE A 143 -9.97 -18.41 -29.11
N ASN A 144 -8.65 -18.46 -29.37
CA ASN A 144 -7.89 -19.66 -29.66
C ASN A 144 -7.01 -20.03 -28.46
N ALA A 145 -6.71 -21.32 -28.29
CA ALA A 145 -5.81 -21.79 -27.23
C ALA A 145 -4.45 -21.09 -27.27
N LEU A 146 -3.92 -20.80 -28.44
CA LEU A 146 -2.65 -20.10 -28.61
C LEU A 146 -2.72 -18.67 -28.08
N ASN A 147 -3.76 -17.90 -28.40
CA ASN A 147 -3.92 -16.53 -27.91
C ASN A 147 -4.16 -16.47 -26.41
N VAL A 148 -4.90 -17.44 -25.85
CA VAL A 148 -5.10 -17.53 -24.39
C VAL A 148 -3.78 -17.84 -23.69
N ILE A 149 -2.98 -18.81 -24.16
CA ILE A 149 -1.67 -19.14 -23.59
C ILE A 149 -0.71 -17.95 -23.71
N THR A 150 -0.72 -17.25 -24.85
CA THR A 150 0.11 -16.04 -25.03
C THR A 150 -0.26 -14.95 -24.07
N ALA A 151 -1.57 -14.69 -23.83
CA ALA A 151 -2.04 -13.72 -22.85
C ALA A 151 -1.64 -14.12 -21.42
N ILE A 152 -1.80 -15.39 -21.04
CA ILE A 152 -1.39 -15.90 -19.72
C ILE A 152 0.10 -15.72 -19.50
N THR A 153 0.91 -16.11 -20.45
CA THR A 153 2.39 -16.01 -20.35
C THR A 153 2.84 -14.55 -20.31
N ALA A 154 2.27 -13.68 -21.13
CA ALA A 154 2.59 -12.26 -21.17
C ALA A 154 2.26 -11.57 -19.85
N LEU A 155 1.06 -11.78 -19.29
CA LEU A 155 0.63 -11.20 -18.02
C LEU A 155 1.44 -11.72 -16.82
N THR A 156 1.74 -13.04 -16.81
CA THR A 156 2.56 -13.64 -15.75
C THR A 156 4.00 -13.12 -15.81
N ALA A 157 4.58 -13.05 -17.01
CA ALA A 157 5.92 -12.51 -17.22
C ALA A 157 6.00 -11.03 -16.82
N GLY A 158 4.96 -10.23 -17.13
CA GLY A 158 4.89 -8.82 -16.74
C GLY A 158 4.86 -8.62 -15.23
N SER A 159 4.08 -9.43 -14.51
CA SER A 159 4.05 -9.38 -13.04
C SER A 159 5.37 -9.83 -12.42
N ALA A 160 5.99 -10.89 -12.93
CA ALA A 160 7.30 -11.34 -12.49
C ALA A 160 8.40 -10.30 -12.76
N PHE A 161 8.32 -9.61 -13.89
CA PHE A 161 9.22 -8.52 -14.24
C PHE A 161 9.08 -7.34 -13.27
N LEU A 162 7.85 -6.93 -12.93
CA LEU A 162 7.62 -5.86 -11.95
C LEU A 162 8.13 -6.23 -10.56
N MET A 163 7.93 -7.46 -10.11
CA MET A 163 8.50 -7.97 -8.88
C MET A 163 10.02 -7.84 -8.89
N TRP A 164 10.68 -8.29 -9.96
CA TRP A 164 12.13 -8.19 -10.12
C TRP A 164 12.62 -6.73 -10.11
N VAL A 165 11.93 -5.84 -10.83
CA VAL A 165 12.25 -4.39 -10.82
C VAL A 165 12.13 -3.81 -9.42
N GLY A 166 11.05 -4.12 -8.68
CA GLY A 166 10.84 -3.67 -7.30
C GLY A 166 11.98 -4.13 -6.37
N GLU A 167 12.41 -5.38 -6.48
CA GLU A 167 13.55 -5.91 -5.72
C GLU A 167 14.86 -5.20 -6.09
N ARG A 168 15.11 -4.96 -7.38
CA ARG A 168 16.31 -4.23 -7.85
C ARG A 168 16.33 -2.78 -7.37
N ILE A 169 15.19 -2.10 -7.31
CA ILE A 169 15.10 -0.77 -6.72
C ILE A 169 15.43 -0.84 -5.22
N THR A 170 14.94 -1.83 -4.51
CA THR A 170 15.22 -2.01 -3.06
C THR A 170 16.71 -2.28 -2.80
N GLU A 171 17.37 -3.08 -3.65
CA GLU A 171 18.79 -3.44 -3.50
C GLU A 171 19.75 -2.30 -3.91
N LYS A 172 19.50 -1.69 -5.09
CA LYS A 172 20.43 -0.75 -5.73
C LYS A 172 19.95 0.69 -5.78
N GLY A 173 18.67 0.92 -5.49
CA GLY A 173 18.04 2.23 -5.50
C GLY A 173 17.89 2.85 -4.12
N ILE A 174 16.85 3.66 -3.97
CA ILE A 174 16.45 4.30 -2.71
C ILE A 174 15.01 3.88 -2.40
N GLY A 175 14.72 3.64 -1.13
CA GLY A 175 13.38 3.31 -0.65
C GLY A 175 13.01 1.84 -0.83
N ASN A 176 11.79 1.52 -0.48
CA ASN A 176 11.19 0.22 -0.75
C ASN A 176 10.70 0.20 -2.21
N GLY A 177 11.38 -0.55 -3.08
CA GLY A 177 11.10 -0.56 -4.51
C GLY A 177 9.67 -0.96 -4.85
N ILE A 178 9.08 -1.89 -4.11
CA ILE A 178 7.69 -2.32 -4.30
C ILE A 178 6.71 -1.19 -4.04
N SER A 179 6.92 -0.48 -2.93
CA SER A 179 6.12 0.69 -2.57
C SER A 179 6.27 1.82 -3.59
N ILE A 180 7.49 2.03 -4.11
CA ILE A 180 7.76 3.05 -5.14
C ILE A 180 7.06 2.70 -6.47
N VAL A 181 7.04 1.42 -6.85
CA VAL A 181 6.27 0.96 -8.04
C VAL A 181 4.78 1.26 -7.89
N LEU A 182 4.21 1.04 -6.70
CA LEU A 182 2.82 1.41 -6.43
C LEU A 182 2.60 2.92 -6.57
N VAL A 183 3.48 3.71 -5.98
CA VAL A 183 3.37 5.18 -5.99
C VAL A 183 3.44 5.73 -7.41
N ILE A 184 4.36 5.29 -8.26
CA ILE A 184 4.46 5.80 -9.63
C ILE A 184 3.22 5.45 -10.46
N ASN A 185 2.63 4.26 -10.24
CA ASN A 185 1.41 3.87 -10.91
C ASN A 185 0.24 4.76 -10.47
N ILE A 186 0.07 5.01 -9.18
CA ILE A 186 -0.98 5.88 -8.66
C ILE A 186 -0.79 7.32 -9.16
N ILE A 187 0.43 7.87 -9.07
CA ILE A 187 0.73 9.24 -9.53
C ILE A 187 0.44 9.42 -11.01
N SER A 188 0.69 8.41 -11.83
CA SER A 188 0.45 8.50 -13.27
C SER A 188 -1.02 8.64 -13.64
N ARG A 189 -1.93 8.25 -12.76
CA ARG A 189 -3.38 8.37 -12.94
C ARG A 189 -3.92 9.71 -12.43
N LEU A 190 -3.22 10.35 -11.49
CA LEU A 190 -3.66 11.62 -10.88
C LEU A 190 -4.02 12.72 -11.88
N PRO A 191 -3.26 12.98 -12.97
CA PRO A 191 -3.61 14.03 -13.92
C PRO A 191 -4.99 13.77 -14.59
N GLN A 192 -5.27 12.53 -14.96
CA GLN A 192 -6.55 12.15 -15.56
C GLN A 192 -7.72 12.34 -14.59
N ASP A 193 -7.52 11.91 -13.33
CA ASP A 193 -8.54 12.04 -12.30
C ASP A 193 -8.83 13.49 -11.96
N LEU A 194 -7.79 14.34 -11.91
CA LEU A 194 -7.96 15.78 -11.73
C LEU A 194 -8.70 16.39 -12.92
N SER A 195 -8.35 16.05 -14.18
CA SER A 195 -9.09 16.48 -15.36
C SER A 195 -10.57 16.12 -15.28
N ASN A 196 -10.89 14.87 -14.93
CA ASN A 196 -12.27 14.42 -14.79
C ASN A 196 -13.05 15.22 -13.73
N LEU A 197 -12.40 15.53 -12.58
CA LEU A 197 -13.00 16.39 -11.55
C LEU A 197 -13.26 17.81 -12.06
N PHE A 198 -12.28 18.40 -12.77
CA PHE A 198 -12.45 19.73 -13.34
C PHE A 198 -13.55 19.76 -14.42
N GLU A 199 -13.63 18.76 -15.28
CA GLU A 199 -14.70 18.63 -16.26
C GLU A 199 -16.07 18.53 -15.59
N GLN A 200 -16.18 17.76 -14.52
CA GLN A 200 -17.46 17.51 -13.85
C GLN A 200 -17.96 18.72 -13.03
N PHE A 201 -17.07 19.43 -12.34
CA PHE A 201 -17.46 20.45 -11.35
C PHE A 201 -17.14 21.89 -11.76
N VAL A 202 -16.26 22.10 -12.75
CA VAL A 202 -15.77 23.42 -13.13
C VAL A 202 -16.22 23.80 -14.53
N PHE A 203 -15.99 22.93 -15.52
CA PHE A 203 -16.33 23.23 -16.90
C PHE A 203 -17.86 23.35 -17.12
N GLY A 204 -18.29 24.39 -17.82
CA GLY A 204 -19.71 24.62 -18.15
C GLY A 204 -20.56 25.10 -16.96
N LYS A 205 -19.96 25.44 -15.81
CA LYS A 205 -20.68 26.00 -14.66
C LYS A 205 -20.56 27.53 -14.60
N ALA A 206 -21.47 28.16 -13.85
CA ALA A 206 -21.36 29.59 -13.60
C ALA A 206 -20.04 29.96 -12.90
N PRO A 207 -19.41 31.11 -13.23
CA PRO A 207 -18.07 31.43 -12.71
C PRO A 207 -17.95 31.37 -11.19
N ALA A 208 -18.96 31.79 -10.45
CA ALA A 208 -18.96 31.75 -8.99
C ALA A 208 -18.95 30.31 -8.44
N THR A 209 -19.77 29.41 -9.03
CA THR A 209 -19.82 27.99 -8.62
C THR A 209 -18.57 27.23 -9.03
N ALA A 210 -17.97 27.56 -10.19
CA ALA A 210 -16.71 26.99 -10.64
C ALA A 210 -15.54 27.34 -9.71
N ILE A 211 -15.38 28.61 -9.34
CA ILE A 211 -14.36 29.05 -8.39
C ILE A 211 -14.54 28.36 -7.03
N LEU A 212 -15.76 28.30 -6.51
CA LEU A 212 -16.07 27.66 -5.24
C LEU A 212 -15.73 26.16 -5.29
N ALA A 213 -16.06 25.46 -6.39
CA ALA A 213 -15.70 24.05 -6.58
C ALA A 213 -14.20 23.82 -6.56
N VAL A 214 -13.43 24.64 -7.27
CA VAL A 214 -11.95 24.57 -7.27
C VAL A 214 -11.40 24.73 -5.86
N VAL A 215 -11.85 25.74 -5.12
CA VAL A 215 -11.38 26.00 -3.74
C VAL A 215 -11.70 24.80 -2.84
N ILE A 216 -12.91 24.25 -2.93
CA ILE A 216 -13.31 23.07 -2.12
C ILE A 216 -12.46 21.85 -2.47
N ILE A 217 -12.26 21.53 -3.75
CA ILE A 217 -11.44 20.37 -4.18
C ILE A 217 -10.03 20.49 -3.61
N PHE A 218 -9.36 21.64 -3.79
CA PHE A 218 -8.02 21.84 -3.25
C PHE A 218 -7.98 21.80 -1.72
N ALA A 219 -8.95 22.40 -1.04
CA ALA A 219 -9.04 22.37 0.42
C ALA A 219 -9.15 20.93 0.95
N ILE A 220 -9.97 20.08 0.33
CA ILE A 220 -10.13 18.68 0.71
C ILE A 220 -8.83 17.90 0.49
N ILE A 221 -8.20 18.04 -0.68
CA ILE A 221 -6.93 17.36 -0.98
C ILE A 221 -5.86 17.75 0.04
N ILE A 222 -5.69 19.05 0.32
CA ILE A 222 -4.72 19.55 1.29
C ILE A 222 -5.04 19.02 2.69
N ALA A 223 -6.31 19.07 3.12
CA ALA A 223 -6.73 18.56 4.43
C ALA A 223 -6.42 17.06 4.59
N MET A 224 -6.69 16.26 3.55
CA MET A 224 -6.37 14.82 3.55
C MET A 224 -4.87 14.58 3.62
N VAL A 225 -4.06 15.30 2.83
CA VAL A 225 -2.60 15.17 2.85
C VAL A 225 -2.04 15.52 4.24
N VAL A 226 -2.49 16.63 4.83
CA VAL A 226 -2.06 17.06 6.18
C VAL A 226 -2.43 16.01 7.22
N LEU A 227 -3.65 15.46 7.16
CA LEU A 227 -4.10 14.43 8.09
C LEU A 227 -3.27 13.16 7.96
N VAL A 228 -2.94 12.73 6.74
CA VAL A 228 -2.07 11.57 6.51
C VAL A 228 -0.65 11.81 7.03
N ILE A 229 -0.10 13.02 6.85
CA ILE A 229 1.23 13.37 7.39
C ILE A 229 1.22 13.29 8.92
N ILE A 230 0.20 13.85 9.58
CA ILE A 230 0.06 13.80 11.04
C ILE A 230 -0.02 12.34 11.53
N LEU A 231 -0.76 11.48 10.83
CA LEU A 231 -0.88 10.06 11.18
C LEU A 231 0.44 9.30 11.06
N ASN A 232 1.21 9.57 10.00
CA ASN A 232 2.45 8.85 9.72
C ASN A 232 3.65 9.36 10.52
N ASP A 233 3.69 10.66 10.83
CA ASP A 233 4.76 11.28 11.64
C ASP A 233 4.44 11.27 13.13
N GLY A 234 3.20 11.03 13.52
CA GLY A 234 2.79 10.93 14.91
C GLY A 234 3.52 9.79 15.63
N VAL A 235 4.32 10.14 16.65
CA VAL A 235 5.10 9.17 17.44
C VAL A 235 4.88 9.44 18.92
N ARG A 236 4.49 8.39 19.67
CA ARG A 236 4.50 8.41 21.12
C ARG A 236 5.85 7.92 21.63
N LYS A 237 6.59 8.79 22.30
CA LYS A 237 7.90 8.46 22.92
C LYS A 237 7.67 7.94 24.34
N ILE A 238 8.10 6.69 24.60
CA ILE A 238 8.07 6.10 25.95
C ILE A 238 9.47 6.24 26.54
N PRO A 239 9.67 6.97 27.67
CA PRO A 239 10.98 7.13 28.26
C PRO A 239 11.47 5.81 28.86
N VAL A 240 12.72 5.47 28.59
CA VAL A 240 13.44 4.30 29.11
C VAL A 240 14.71 4.78 29.78
N GLN A 241 14.97 4.30 30.98
CA GLN A 241 16.21 4.55 31.70
C GLN A 241 17.06 3.27 31.74
N TYR A 242 18.34 3.40 31.47
CA TYR A 242 19.29 2.31 31.60
C TYR A 242 20.06 2.45 32.90
N ALA A 243 20.26 1.33 33.59
CA ALA A 243 21.04 1.31 34.83
C ALA A 243 22.48 1.74 34.56
N LYS A 244 23.03 2.55 35.48
CA LYS A 244 24.45 2.91 35.45
C LYS A 244 25.29 1.67 35.76
N LYS A 245 26.28 1.35 34.91
CA LYS A 245 27.26 0.29 35.15
C LYS A 245 28.56 0.90 35.57
N MET A 246 29.19 0.35 36.61
CA MET A 246 30.57 0.70 36.98
C MET A 246 31.50 -0.06 36.05
N GLN A 247 32.34 0.66 35.31
CA GLN A 247 33.45 0.09 34.53
C GLN A 247 34.76 0.64 35.08
N GLY A 248 35.36 -0.13 35.96
CA GLY A 248 36.51 0.32 36.75
C GLY A 248 36.11 1.41 37.76
N ARG A 249 36.88 2.53 37.82
CA ARG A 249 36.60 3.69 38.66
C ARG A 249 35.60 4.72 38.09
N LYS A 250 35.13 4.53 36.83
CA LYS A 250 34.23 5.47 36.19
C LYS A 250 32.81 4.88 36.12
N MET A 251 31.81 5.67 36.49
CA MET A 251 30.41 5.37 36.20
C MET A 251 30.15 5.62 34.72
N VAL A 252 29.83 4.55 33.97
CA VAL A 252 29.43 4.61 32.56
C VAL A 252 27.97 4.19 32.47
N GLY A 253 27.16 4.95 31.71
CA GLY A 253 25.73 4.66 31.51
C GLY A 253 24.83 5.66 32.25
N GLY A 254 23.54 5.37 32.29
CA GLY A 254 22.51 6.28 32.82
C GLY A 254 21.94 7.18 31.72
N GLN A 255 22.11 6.81 30.43
CA GLN A 255 21.44 7.50 29.35
C GLN A 255 19.94 7.21 29.39
N THR A 256 19.15 8.28 29.31
CA THR A 256 17.72 8.18 29.03
C THR A 256 17.52 8.03 27.54
N SER A 257 16.86 6.96 27.14
CA SER A 257 16.44 6.72 25.75
C SER A 257 14.92 6.72 25.68
N ASN A 258 14.39 6.75 24.47
CA ASN A 258 12.94 6.68 24.26
C ASN A 258 12.62 5.57 23.26
N ILE A 259 11.56 4.79 23.55
CA ILE A 259 10.98 3.87 22.57
C ILE A 259 9.96 4.66 21.74
N PRO A 260 10.18 4.87 20.43
CA PRO A 260 9.24 5.55 19.58
C PRO A 260 8.15 4.57 19.11
N LEU A 261 6.89 4.77 19.51
CA LEU A 261 5.74 4.05 18.98
C LEU A 261 5.02 4.95 17.97
N LYS A 262 4.99 4.53 16.71
CA LYS A 262 4.26 5.27 15.65
C LYS A 262 2.76 5.15 15.86
N VAL A 263 2.00 6.21 15.64
CA VAL A 263 0.53 6.20 15.69
C VAL A 263 -0.03 5.26 14.61
N ASN A 264 0.49 5.37 13.41
CA ASN A 264 0.19 4.43 12.33
C ASN A 264 1.29 3.36 12.24
N THR A 265 1.27 2.38 13.16
CA THR A 265 2.23 1.27 13.19
C THR A 265 2.01 0.29 12.04
N SER A 266 0.76 0.09 11.66
CA SER A 266 0.36 -0.86 10.60
C SER A 266 0.47 -0.29 9.18
N GLY A 267 0.72 1.01 9.02
CA GLY A 267 0.83 1.66 7.71
C GLY A 267 -0.48 1.62 6.92
N VAL A 268 -0.37 1.34 5.64
CA VAL A 268 -1.49 1.23 4.68
C VAL A 268 -2.05 -0.19 4.55
N ILE A 269 -1.37 -1.17 5.13
CA ILE A 269 -1.67 -2.59 4.93
C ILE A 269 -3.10 -2.95 5.34
N PRO A 270 -3.65 -2.50 6.48
CA PRO A 270 -5.04 -2.81 6.87
C PRO A 270 -6.08 -2.42 5.84
N ILE A 271 -5.87 -1.28 5.19
CA ILE A 271 -6.79 -0.76 4.17
C ILE A 271 -6.73 -1.62 2.91
N ILE A 272 -5.51 -1.98 2.46
CA ILE A 272 -5.31 -2.84 1.28
C ILE A 272 -5.95 -4.21 1.51
N PHE A 273 -5.81 -4.79 2.71
CA PHE A 273 -6.44 -6.06 3.07
C PHE A 273 -7.96 -5.98 3.06
N ALA A 274 -8.53 -4.99 3.76
CA ALA A 274 -9.97 -4.79 3.82
C ALA A 274 -10.55 -4.65 2.41
N GLN A 275 -9.91 -3.85 1.56
CA GLN A 275 -10.33 -3.63 0.18
C GLN A 275 -10.20 -4.90 -0.67
N SER A 276 -9.11 -5.65 -0.54
CA SER A 276 -8.89 -6.90 -1.27
C SER A 276 -9.95 -7.95 -0.94
N ILE A 277 -10.29 -8.10 0.33
CA ILE A 277 -11.35 -9.04 0.76
C ILE A 277 -12.72 -8.63 0.21
N MET A 278 -13.03 -7.33 0.23
CA MET A 278 -14.30 -6.85 -0.30
C MET A 278 -14.42 -7.03 -1.81
N GLN A 279 -13.30 -6.86 -2.54
CA GLN A 279 -13.29 -6.96 -4.00
C GLN A 279 -13.18 -8.38 -4.53
N PHE A 280 -12.59 -9.30 -3.78
CA PHE A 280 -12.36 -10.67 -4.22
C PHE A 280 -13.61 -11.38 -4.73
N PRO A 281 -14.77 -11.39 -4.04
CA PRO A 281 -16.00 -11.98 -4.55
C PRO A 281 -16.49 -11.33 -5.85
N ILE A 282 -16.38 -9.99 -5.96
CA ILE A 282 -16.81 -9.24 -7.13
C ILE A 282 -15.98 -9.63 -8.37
N ILE A 283 -14.66 -9.71 -8.21
CA ILE A 283 -13.72 -10.06 -9.27
C ILE A 283 -13.99 -11.49 -9.76
N ILE A 284 -14.16 -12.45 -8.85
CA ILE A 284 -14.47 -13.84 -9.21
C ILE A 284 -15.79 -13.92 -10.00
N CYS A 285 -16.85 -13.29 -9.51
CA CYS A 285 -18.15 -13.30 -10.19
C CYS A 285 -18.08 -12.64 -11.58
N SER A 286 -17.30 -11.57 -11.73
CA SER A 286 -17.06 -10.93 -13.02
C SER A 286 -16.33 -11.83 -14.01
N PHE A 287 -15.34 -12.60 -13.56
CA PHE A 287 -14.63 -13.56 -14.42
C PHE A 287 -15.49 -14.77 -14.83
N ILE A 288 -16.41 -15.19 -13.98
CA ILE A 288 -17.35 -16.29 -14.29
C ILE A 288 -18.46 -15.78 -15.26
N GLY A 289 -18.57 -14.44 -15.43
CA GLY A 289 -19.63 -13.84 -16.25
C GLY A 289 -21.00 -13.90 -15.53
N TYR A 290 -21.01 -13.85 -14.19
CA TYR A 290 -22.22 -13.90 -13.40
C TYR A 290 -23.01 -12.59 -13.55
N ASN A 291 -24.07 -12.62 -14.35
CA ASN A 291 -25.06 -11.55 -14.50
C ASN A 291 -26.35 -11.87 -13.70
N GLY A 292 -26.22 -12.57 -12.58
CA GLY A 292 -27.33 -13.11 -11.82
C GLY A 292 -28.23 -12.04 -11.20
N THR A 293 -29.50 -12.39 -11.12
CA THR A 293 -30.54 -11.70 -10.36
C THR A 293 -30.75 -12.48 -9.05
N GLY A 294 -30.95 -11.79 -7.93
CA GLY A 294 -31.24 -12.42 -6.64
C GLY A 294 -30.38 -11.89 -5.49
N VAL A 295 -30.52 -12.52 -4.33
CA VAL A 295 -29.87 -12.10 -3.09
C VAL A 295 -28.34 -11.97 -3.23
N TRP A 296 -27.71 -12.85 -4.01
CA TRP A 296 -26.27 -12.81 -4.25
C TRP A 296 -25.83 -11.57 -5.04
N ALA A 297 -26.62 -11.14 -6.03
CA ALA A 297 -26.37 -9.91 -6.77
C ALA A 297 -26.48 -8.66 -5.87
N GLU A 298 -27.42 -8.66 -4.94
CA GLU A 298 -27.57 -7.57 -3.96
C GLU A 298 -26.38 -7.53 -2.97
N ILE A 299 -25.88 -8.68 -2.54
CA ILE A 299 -24.67 -8.77 -1.71
C ILE A 299 -23.46 -8.21 -2.48
N LEU A 300 -23.28 -8.57 -3.76
CA LEU A 300 -22.18 -8.06 -4.58
C LEU A 300 -22.25 -6.54 -4.78
N LYS A 301 -23.46 -5.98 -4.96
CA LYS A 301 -23.64 -4.53 -5.00
C LYS A 301 -23.27 -3.87 -3.67
N GLY A 302 -23.63 -4.48 -2.53
CA GLY A 302 -23.24 -3.99 -1.21
C GLY A 302 -21.72 -4.03 -0.97
N LEU A 303 -21.02 -5.03 -1.51
CA LEU A 303 -19.56 -5.11 -1.43
C LEU A 303 -18.84 -4.10 -2.35
N ASN A 304 -19.51 -3.65 -3.40
CA ASN A 304 -18.94 -2.75 -4.39
C ASN A 304 -18.95 -1.29 -3.91
N SER A 305 -17.76 -0.71 -3.75
CA SER A 305 -17.56 0.67 -3.28
C SER A 305 -18.24 1.75 -4.14
N GLY A 306 -18.55 1.46 -5.38
CA GLY A 306 -19.27 2.38 -6.28
C GLY A 306 -20.74 2.63 -5.91
N TYR A 307 -21.33 1.82 -5.03
CA TYR A 307 -22.70 1.97 -4.55
C TYR A 307 -22.81 2.57 -3.15
N TRP A 308 -21.69 2.77 -2.44
CA TRP A 308 -21.69 3.28 -1.08
C TRP A 308 -22.06 4.75 -1.02
N CYS A 309 -22.70 5.15 0.07
CA CYS A 309 -23.13 6.53 0.33
C CYS A 309 -24.05 7.16 -0.74
N LYS A 310 -24.68 6.37 -1.62
CA LYS A 310 -25.65 6.90 -2.59
C LYS A 310 -27.00 7.14 -1.91
N PRO A 311 -27.54 8.38 -1.95
CA PRO A 311 -28.84 8.69 -1.33
C PRO A 311 -30.01 7.88 -1.91
N SER A 312 -29.89 7.46 -3.20
CA SER A 312 -30.91 6.65 -3.88
C SER A 312 -31.00 5.21 -3.39
N GLN A 313 -29.92 4.68 -2.80
CA GLN A 313 -29.81 3.27 -2.39
C GLN A 313 -29.01 3.12 -1.08
N PRO A 314 -29.54 3.60 0.05
CA PRO A 314 -28.78 3.67 1.32
C PRO A 314 -28.43 2.29 1.89
N ILE A 315 -29.16 1.22 1.50
CA ILE A 315 -28.94 -0.12 2.02
C ILE A 315 -27.55 -0.69 1.70
N TYR A 316 -26.96 -0.29 0.54
CA TYR A 316 -25.62 -0.74 0.16
C TYR A 316 -24.50 -0.07 0.97
N SER A 317 -24.80 0.98 1.74
CA SER A 317 -23.86 1.57 2.70
C SER A 317 -23.51 0.64 3.87
N LEU A 318 -24.22 -0.50 4.04
CA LEU A 318 -23.80 -1.57 4.94
C LEU A 318 -22.44 -2.15 4.55
N GLY A 319 -22.09 -2.14 3.24
CA GLY A 319 -20.76 -2.52 2.79
C GLY A 319 -19.66 -1.58 3.31
N LEU A 320 -19.93 -0.28 3.41
CA LEU A 320 -19.00 0.68 4.02
C LEU A 320 -18.78 0.38 5.51
N LEU A 321 -19.85 0.00 6.24
CA LEU A 321 -19.73 -0.38 7.65
C LEU A 321 -18.86 -1.64 7.79
N LEU A 322 -19.07 -2.66 6.95
CA LEU A 322 -18.23 -3.85 6.92
C LEU A 322 -16.77 -3.49 6.62
N TYR A 323 -16.55 -2.59 5.67
CA TYR A 323 -15.21 -2.09 5.33
C TYR A 323 -14.52 -1.42 6.53
N ILE A 324 -15.21 -0.58 7.29
CA ILE A 324 -14.71 0.05 8.51
C ILE A 324 -14.32 -0.99 9.54
N VAL A 325 -15.18 -1.99 9.78
CA VAL A 325 -14.90 -3.08 10.73
C VAL A 325 -13.67 -3.87 10.31
N LEU A 326 -13.52 -4.16 9.01
CA LEU A 326 -12.34 -4.86 8.48
C LEU A 326 -11.06 -4.03 8.66
N ILE A 327 -11.09 -2.70 8.44
CA ILE A 327 -9.92 -1.84 8.69
C ILE A 327 -9.49 -1.92 10.15
N VAL A 328 -10.42 -1.82 11.09
CA VAL A 328 -10.10 -1.91 12.53
C VAL A 328 -9.52 -3.28 12.86
N PHE A 329 -10.18 -4.34 12.40
CA PHE A 329 -9.72 -5.72 12.61
C PHE A 329 -8.29 -5.92 12.09
N PHE A 330 -8.01 -5.52 10.85
CA PHE A 330 -6.68 -5.68 10.27
C PHE A 330 -5.63 -4.74 10.88
N ALA A 331 -6.01 -3.56 11.37
CA ALA A 331 -5.09 -2.68 12.08
C ALA A 331 -4.57 -3.34 13.37
N TYR A 332 -5.46 -3.90 14.17
CA TYR A 332 -5.07 -4.66 15.37
C TYR A 332 -4.31 -5.93 15.02
N PHE A 333 -4.81 -6.70 14.07
CA PHE A 333 -4.21 -7.94 13.65
C PHE A 333 -2.77 -7.74 13.16
N TYR A 334 -2.54 -6.81 12.23
CA TYR A 334 -1.22 -6.54 11.69
C TYR A 334 -0.25 -5.97 12.73
N THR A 335 -0.74 -5.11 13.61
CA THR A 335 0.11 -4.56 14.67
C THR A 335 0.54 -5.64 15.66
N SER A 336 -0.33 -6.60 15.99
CA SER A 336 0.02 -7.72 16.89
C SER A 336 1.11 -8.62 16.32
N ILE A 337 1.21 -8.70 15.00
CA ILE A 337 2.26 -9.47 14.30
C ILE A 337 3.58 -8.69 14.25
N THR A 338 3.49 -7.42 13.94
CA THR A 338 4.68 -6.58 13.68
C THR A 338 5.39 -6.17 14.97
N PHE A 339 4.64 -5.97 16.04
CA PHE A 339 5.14 -5.50 17.30
C PHE A 339 4.93 -6.54 18.41
N ASN A 340 6.02 -7.09 18.93
CA ASN A 340 5.97 -8.06 20.02
C ASN A 340 6.40 -7.40 21.34
N PRO A 341 5.47 -6.98 22.23
CA PRO A 341 5.78 -6.30 23.47
C PRO A 341 6.63 -7.14 24.43
N LEU A 342 6.44 -8.47 24.42
CA LEU A 342 7.16 -9.39 25.29
C LEU A 342 8.65 -9.42 24.93
N MET A 343 8.97 -9.56 23.64
CA MET A 343 10.34 -9.58 23.16
C MET A 343 11.07 -8.25 23.45
N ILE A 344 10.37 -7.13 23.31
CA ILE A 344 10.94 -5.81 23.62
C ILE A 344 11.19 -5.68 25.12
N ALA A 345 10.26 -6.07 25.97
CA ALA A 345 10.42 -6.04 27.43
C ALA A 345 11.57 -6.94 27.90
N ASP A 346 11.74 -8.13 27.33
CA ASP A 346 12.84 -9.04 27.64
C ASP A 346 14.20 -8.49 27.17
N ASN A 347 14.27 -7.92 25.99
CA ASN A 347 15.48 -7.28 25.48
C ASN A 347 15.90 -6.08 26.36
N MET A 348 14.93 -5.26 26.76
CA MET A 348 15.16 -4.16 27.70
C MET A 348 15.70 -4.68 29.03
N LYS A 349 15.08 -5.73 29.60
CA LYS A 349 15.52 -6.34 30.85
C LYS A 349 16.97 -6.86 30.75
N LYS A 350 17.32 -7.54 29.66
CA LYS A 350 18.67 -8.05 29.38
C LYS A 350 19.72 -6.92 29.30
N GLN A 351 19.31 -5.75 28.79
CA GLN A 351 20.18 -4.58 28.66
C GLN A 351 20.21 -3.70 29.91
N GLY A 352 19.47 -4.08 30.97
CA GLY A 352 19.37 -3.29 32.21
C GLY A 352 18.52 -2.02 32.06
N GLY A 353 17.66 -1.98 31.06
CA GLY A 353 16.70 -0.89 30.82
C GLY A 353 15.39 -1.11 31.57
N PHE A 354 14.78 -0.04 32.04
CA PHE A 354 13.46 -0.05 32.67
C PHE A 354 12.67 1.21 32.33
N ILE A 355 11.35 1.12 32.39
CA ILE A 355 10.46 2.25 32.28
C ILE A 355 10.25 2.82 33.68
N PRO A 356 10.43 4.15 33.90
CA PRO A 356 10.23 4.75 35.22
C PRO A 356 8.85 4.42 35.78
N GLY A 357 8.81 3.91 37.02
CA GLY A 357 7.59 3.51 37.71
C GLY A 357 7.03 2.14 37.36
N ILE A 358 7.66 1.36 36.44
CA ILE A 358 7.20 0.04 36.02
C ILE A 358 8.30 -1.00 36.25
N ARG A 359 7.94 -2.15 36.87
CA ARG A 359 8.89 -3.24 37.11
C ARG A 359 9.31 -3.87 35.78
N PRO A 360 10.62 -4.18 35.57
CA PRO A 360 11.10 -4.88 34.37
C PRO A 360 10.47 -6.27 34.21
N GLY A 361 10.25 -6.69 32.97
CA GLY A 361 9.69 -8.00 32.61
C GLY A 361 8.20 -7.94 32.24
N LYS A 362 7.38 -8.87 32.73
CA LYS A 362 5.96 -8.99 32.39
C LYS A 362 5.15 -7.70 32.57
N PRO A 363 5.28 -6.93 33.69
CA PRO A 363 4.57 -5.66 33.86
C PRO A 363 4.93 -4.63 32.78
N THR A 364 6.17 -4.62 32.30
CA THR A 364 6.60 -3.74 31.19
C THR A 364 5.94 -4.17 29.89
N SER A 365 5.86 -5.47 29.61
CA SER A 365 5.15 -6.00 28.43
C SER A 365 3.66 -5.65 28.44
N ASP A 366 3.00 -5.82 29.60
CA ASP A 366 1.57 -5.49 29.77
C ASP A 366 1.30 -4.00 29.58
N TYR A 367 2.18 -3.15 30.09
CA TYR A 367 2.12 -1.69 29.89
C TYR A 367 2.29 -1.28 28.42
N LEU A 368 3.30 -1.86 27.74
CA LEU A 368 3.53 -1.61 26.31
C LEU A 368 2.35 -2.06 25.48
N ASN A 369 1.77 -3.24 25.77
CA ASN A 369 0.60 -3.75 25.08
C ASN A 369 -0.63 -2.84 25.25
N LYS A 370 -0.85 -2.35 26.48
CA LYS A 370 -1.94 -1.40 26.78
C LYS A 370 -1.80 -0.11 25.99
N ILE A 371 -0.60 0.49 25.94
CA ILE A 371 -0.34 1.71 25.16
C ILE A 371 -0.50 1.45 23.68
N LEU A 372 0.01 0.32 23.19
CA LEU A 372 -0.09 -0.07 21.79
C LEU A 372 -1.54 -0.15 21.35
N ASN A 373 -2.41 -0.79 22.14
CA ASN A 373 -3.84 -0.92 21.83
C ASN A 373 -4.52 0.46 21.70
N TYR A 374 -4.19 1.41 22.56
CA TYR A 374 -4.74 2.79 22.43
C TYR A 374 -4.22 3.50 21.18
N ILE A 375 -2.93 3.35 20.88
CA ILE A 375 -2.32 3.99 19.71
C ILE A 375 -2.88 3.40 18.42
N VAL A 376 -3.03 2.08 18.35
CA VAL A 376 -3.61 1.39 17.19
C VAL A 376 -5.06 1.82 16.94
N PHE A 377 -5.85 1.99 18.01
CA PHE A 377 -7.21 2.48 17.88
C PHE A 377 -7.28 3.90 17.29
N ILE A 378 -6.44 4.81 17.81
CA ILE A 378 -6.33 6.18 17.26
C ILE A 378 -5.87 6.15 15.80
N GLY A 379 -4.87 5.33 15.48
CA GLY A 379 -4.39 5.13 14.11
C GLY A 379 -5.47 4.58 13.18
N ALA A 380 -6.24 3.58 13.64
CA ALA A 380 -7.34 3.00 12.88
C ALA A 380 -8.44 4.01 12.59
N ILE A 381 -8.83 4.85 13.56
CA ILE A 381 -9.79 5.95 13.35
C ILE A 381 -9.27 6.91 12.27
N GLY A 382 -8.00 7.30 12.35
CA GLY A 382 -7.40 8.16 11.34
C GLY A 382 -7.39 7.54 9.94
N LEU A 383 -7.06 6.26 9.83
CA LEU A 383 -7.12 5.51 8.58
C LEU A 383 -8.55 5.43 8.01
N ILE A 384 -9.56 5.22 8.88
CA ILE A 384 -10.97 5.20 8.50
C ILE A 384 -11.38 6.56 7.93
N ILE A 385 -11.08 7.65 8.63
CA ILE A 385 -11.44 9.00 8.17
C ILE A 385 -10.88 9.24 6.77
N VAL A 386 -9.58 8.99 6.55
CA VAL A 386 -8.95 9.22 5.24
C VAL A 386 -9.52 8.32 4.16
N SER A 387 -9.83 7.05 4.46
CA SER A 387 -10.33 6.10 3.47
C SER A 387 -11.81 6.30 3.12
N VAL A 388 -12.64 6.78 4.08
CA VAL A 388 -14.09 6.97 3.88
C VAL A 388 -14.42 8.27 3.15
N ILE A 389 -13.64 9.33 3.35
CA ILE A 389 -13.88 10.65 2.73
C ILE A 389 -14.14 10.56 1.21
N PRO A 390 -13.30 9.91 0.38
CA PRO A 390 -13.54 9.82 -1.06
C PRO A 390 -14.80 9.05 -1.42
N TYR A 391 -15.15 8.00 -0.68
CA TYR A 391 -16.39 7.25 -0.91
C TYR A 391 -17.62 8.09 -0.61
N PHE A 392 -17.56 8.94 0.41
CA PHE A 392 -18.62 9.90 0.71
C PHE A 392 -18.79 10.91 -0.43
N PHE A 393 -17.70 11.49 -0.93
CA PHE A 393 -17.76 12.43 -2.04
C PHE A 393 -18.27 11.79 -3.34
N ASN A 394 -17.84 10.56 -3.62
CA ASN A 394 -18.33 9.81 -4.76
C ASN A 394 -19.83 9.51 -4.65
N GLY A 395 -20.28 9.04 -3.49
CA GLY A 395 -21.69 8.66 -3.27
C GLY A 395 -22.65 9.84 -3.28
N VAL A 396 -22.33 10.92 -2.55
CA VAL A 396 -23.22 12.07 -2.37
C VAL A 396 -23.16 13.06 -3.53
N PHE A 397 -21.96 13.36 -4.04
CA PHE A 397 -21.75 14.36 -5.09
C PHE A 397 -21.52 13.76 -6.46
N GLY A 398 -21.46 12.43 -6.57
CA GLY A 398 -21.16 11.75 -7.83
C GLY A 398 -19.76 12.04 -8.37
N ALA A 399 -18.84 12.50 -7.52
CA ALA A 399 -17.46 12.79 -7.92
C ALA A 399 -16.76 11.50 -8.34
N SER A 400 -16.48 11.35 -9.62
CA SER A 400 -15.75 10.19 -10.16
C SER A 400 -14.24 10.32 -9.84
N VAL A 401 -13.88 10.10 -8.57
CA VAL A 401 -12.50 10.15 -8.09
C VAL A 401 -11.99 8.74 -7.98
N SER A 402 -11.06 8.33 -8.82
CA SER A 402 -10.40 7.02 -8.72
C SER A 402 -9.25 7.04 -7.70
N PHE A 403 -8.63 8.21 -7.45
CA PHE A 403 -7.70 8.35 -6.35
C PHE A 403 -8.46 8.46 -5.02
N GLY A 404 -8.73 7.32 -4.40
CA GLY A 404 -9.32 7.25 -3.07
C GLY A 404 -8.32 7.66 -1.98
N GLY A 405 -8.81 7.78 -0.74
CA GLY A 405 -7.95 8.05 0.44
C GLY A 405 -6.80 7.07 0.58
N THR A 406 -7.00 5.82 0.14
CA THR A 406 -5.96 4.79 0.08
C THR A 406 -4.77 5.20 -0.77
N SER A 407 -5.01 5.75 -1.96
CA SER A 407 -3.96 6.20 -2.88
C SER A 407 -3.14 7.34 -2.27
N LEU A 408 -3.80 8.32 -1.65
CA LEU A 408 -3.13 9.43 -0.96
C LEU A 408 -2.29 8.94 0.23
N ILE A 409 -2.82 8.00 1.04
CA ILE A 409 -2.07 7.43 2.16
C ILE A 409 -0.81 6.71 1.64
N ILE A 410 -0.93 5.92 0.57
CA ILE A 410 0.21 5.20 -0.03
C ILE A 410 1.26 6.20 -0.51
N ILE A 411 0.87 7.22 -1.29
CA ILE A 411 1.81 8.22 -1.82
C ILE A 411 2.54 8.92 -0.68
N VAL A 412 1.80 9.50 0.27
CA VAL A 412 2.39 10.28 1.37
C VAL A 412 3.28 9.40 2.26
N SER A 413 2.83 8.19 2.61
CA SER A 413 3.61 7.27 3.46
C SER A 413 4.93 6.88 2.80
N VAL A 414 4.89 6.50 1.52
CA VAL A 414 6.09 6.06 0.78
C VAL A 414 7.06 7.22 0.55
N VAL A 415 6.54 8.41 0.23
CA VAL A 415 7.38 9.60 0.07
C VAL A 415 8.08 9.96 1.39
N LEU A 416 7.35 9.97 2.52
CA LEU A 416 7.93 10.24 3.83
C LEU A 416 8.98 9.18 4.22
N GLU A 417 8.69 7.90 4.00
CA GLU A 417 9.61 6.80 4.30
C GLU A 417 10.87 6.89 3.45
N THR A 418 10.73 7.15 2.15
CA THR A 418 11.86 7.31 1.22
C THR A 418 12.71 8.51 1.61
N MET A 419 12.11 9.64 1.99
CA MET A 419 12.83 10.82 2.45
C MET A 419 13.62 10.55 3.73
N LYS A 420 13.00 9.88 4.72
CA LYS A 420 13.68 9.48 5.97
C LYS A 420 14.87 8.54 5.69
N GLN A 421 14.74 7.65 4.70
CA GLN A 421 15.83 6.77 4.31
C GLN A 421 16.98 7.53 3.63
N VAL A 422 16.68 8.52 2.79
CA VAL A 422 17.68 9.41 2.19
C VAL A 422 18.42 10.18 3.29
N GLU A 423 17.70 10.77 4.25
CA GLU A 423 18.28 11.51 5.37
C GLU A 423 19.19 10.60 6.22
N SER A 424 18.75 9.38 6.53
CA SER A 424 19.54 8.40 7.27
C SER A 424 20.85 8.04 6.54
N GLN A 425 20.80 7.81 5.21
CA GLN A 425 22.00 7.53 4.41
C GLN A 425 22.97 8.72 4.35
N MET A 426 22.46 9.95 4.36
CA MET A 426 23.29 11.16 4.42
C MET A 426 23.98 11.32 5.77
N LEU A 427 23.28 11.05 6.90
CA LEU A 427 23.83 11.16 8.25
C LEU A 427 24.96 10.16 8.49
N VAL A 428 24.77 8.90 8.08
CA VAL A 428 25.82 7.85 8.22
C VAL A 428 27.11 8.25 7.51
N ARG A 429 27.05 8.96 6.41
CA ARG A 429 28.22 9.37 5.65
C ARG A 429 28.92 10.59 6.26
N ASN A 430 28.18 11.56 6.77
CA ASN A 430 28.80 12.69 7.49
C ASN A 430 29.58 12.22 8.73
N TYR A 431 29.19 11.11 9.33
CA TYR A 431 29.91 10.52 10.47
C TYR A 431 31.19 9.79 10.04
N LYS A 432 31.23 9.19 8.84
CA LYS A 432 32.47 8.57 8.31
C LYS A 432 33.53 9.60 7.93
N GLY A 433 33.15 10.77 7.43
CA GLY A 433 34.08 11.85 7.13
C GLY A 433 34.77 12.48 8.35
N PHE A 434 34.25 12.25 9.58
CA PHE A 434 34.86 12.67 10.82
C PHE A 434 35.86 11.64 11.39
N LEU A 435 35.89 10.42 10.84
CA LEU A 435 36.76 9.33 11.29
C LEU A 435 37.93 9.07 10.33
N GLU A 436 37.94 9.71 9.16
CA GLU A 436 38.99 9.59 8.13
C GLU A 436 39.95 10.80 8.10
N ASP A 437 39.76 11.81 8.98
CA ASP A 437 40.73 12.86 9.34
C ASP A 437 41.33 12.53 10.72
#